data_854d3634e964496058299d337f2e07e6
#
_entry.id   854d3634e964496058299d337f2e07e6
#
_cell.length_a   1.000
_cell.length_b   1.000
_cell.length_c   1.000
_cell.angle_alpha   90.00
_cell.angle_beta   90.00
_cell.angle_gamma   90.00
#
_symmetry.space_group_name_H-M   'P 1'
#
loop_
_entity.id
_entity.type
_entity.pdbx_description
1 polymer ?
#
loop_
_entity_poly.entity_id
_entity_poly.type
_entity_poly.pdbx_seq_one_letter_code
_entity_poly.pdbx_strand_id
1 'polypeptide(L)'
;MSLPRLLESQQARLGKLNKLLEHEQQILIAGTIDGSQLEQIATEKAELFQAVEATESGRKKVQEQLGYPAGRDGARQAAVDAGCLEEWQSMLDRVAETARLNDRNGRLISLRMTHNQQMLDYIHHITEKFVYAADG
;
A
#
# COMPACT_ATOMS: atom_id res chain seq x y z
N MET A 1 -11.41 19.23 1.35
CA MET A 1 -11.71 17.80 1.30
C MET A 1 -12.06 17.31 2.70
N SER A 2 -13.15 16.56 2.85
CA SER A 2 -13.59 16.09 4.17
C SER A 2 -12.86 14.80 4.58
N LEU A 3 -12.77 14.59 5.89
CA LEU A 3 -12.16 13.36 6.43
C LEU A 3 -12.86 12.09 5.93
N PRO A 4 -14.21 11.99 5.93
CA PRO A 4 -14.87 10.79 5.38
C PRO A 4 -14.51 10.51 3.92
N ARG A 5 -14.39 11.53 3.09
CA ARG A 5 -14.00 11.35 1.67
C ARG A 5 -12.56 10.87 1.51
N LEU A 6 -11.66 11.39 2.34
CA LEU A 6 -10.27 10.94 2.35
C LEU A 6 -10.17 9.47 2.74
N LEU A 7 -10.92 9.06 3.76
CA LEU A 7 -10.96 7.65 4.20
C LEU A 7 -11.55 6.75 3.12
N GLU A 8 -12.62 7.18 2.44
CA GLU A 8 -13.22 6.44 1.34
C GLU A 8 -12.22 6.23 0.19
N SER A 9 -11.52 7.30 -0.21
CA SER A 9 -10.49 7.24 -1.24
C SER A 9 -9.36 6.28 -0.85
N GLN A 10 -8.92 6.34 0.40
CA GLN A 10 -7.86 5.49 0.91
C GLN A 10 -8.28 4.03 0.93
N GLN A 11 -9.51 3.73 1.37
CA GLN A 11 -10.07 2.39 1.34
C GLN A 11 -10.08 1.80 -0.07
N ALA A 12 -10.49 2.59 -1.06
CA ALA A 12 -10.54 2.15 -2.45
C ALA A 12 -9.14 1.82 -2.97
N ARG A 13 -8.14 2.66 -2.68
CA ARG A 13 -6.76 2.44 -3.10
C ARG A 13 -6.12 1.24 -2.44
N LEU A 14 -6.33 1.08 -1.14
CA LEU A 14 -5.84 -0.08 -0.39
C LEU A 14 -6.50 -1.38 -0.88
N GLY A 15 -7.79 -1.33 -1.22
CA GLY A 15 -8.48 -2.47 -1.80
C GLY A 15 -7.86 -2.91 -3.12
N LYS A 16 -7.55 -1.95 -4.00
CA LYS A 16 -6.88 -2.24 -5.27
C LYS A 16 -5.48 -2.80 -5.05
N LEU A 17 -4.73 -2.20 -4.12
CA LEU A 17 -3.38 -2.65 -3.79
C LEU A 17 -3.38 -4.07 -3.25
N ASN A 18 -4.33 -4.41 -2.38
CA ASN A 18 -4.44 -5.75 -1.82
C ASN A 18 -4.75 -6.79 -2.90
N LYS A 19 -5.62 -6.46 -3.85
CA LYS A 19 -5.90 -7.36 -4.99
C LYS A 19 -4.66 -7.56 -5.86
N LEU A 20 -3.89 -6.51 -6.06
CA LEU A 20 -2.67 -6.57 -6.83
C LEU A 20 -1.62 -7.44 -6.15
N LEU A 21 -1.51 -7.34 -4.82
CA LEU A 21 -0.61 -8.18 -4.03
C LEU A 21 -1.03 -9.65 -4.06
N GLU A 22 -2.33 -9.94 -4.05
CA GLU A 22 -2.85 -11.30 -4.23
C GLU A 22 -2.48 -11.86 -5.61
N HIS A 23 -2.62 -11.04 -6.65
CA HIS A 23 -2.23 -11.44 -8.01
C HIS A 23 -0.72 -11.69 -8.11
N GLU A 24 0.08 -10.83 -7.49
CA GLU A 24 1.53 -11.01 -7.41
C GLU A 24 1.89 -12.35 -6.77
N GLN A 25 1.23 -12.70 -5.67
CA GLN A 25 1.44 -13.98 -5.01
C GLN A 25 1.20 -15.15 -5.96
N GLN A 26 0.10 -15.11 -6.70
CA GLN A 26 -0.24 -16.19 -7.61
C GLN A 26 0.83 -16.41 -8.69
N ILE A 27 1.41 -15.32 -9.18
CA ILE A 27 2.51 -15.38 -10.14
C ILE A 27 3.76 -15.96 -9.46
N LEU A 28 4.05 -15.53 -8.24
CA LEU A 28 5.24 -15.96 -7.50
C LEU A 28 5.21 -17.43 -7.12
N ILE A 29 4.04 -18.02 -6.91
CA ILE A 29 3.91 -19.44 -6.57
C ILE A 29 3.71 -20.33 -7.79
N ALA A 30 3.53 -19.74 -8.98
CA ALA A 30 3.38 -20.51 -10.22
C ALA A 30 4.68 -21.27 -10.55
N GLY A 31 4.55 -22.39 -11.27
CA GLY A 31 5.72 -23.20 -11.68
C GLY A 31 6.66 -22.44 -12.61
N THR A 32 6.12 -21.57 -13.46
CA THR A 32 6.89 -20.73 -14.38
C THR A 32 6.60 -19.26 -14.04
N ILE A 33 7.65 -18.48 -13.86
CA ILE A 33 7.53 -17.05 -13.53
C ILE A 33 7.40 -16.25 -14.81
N ASP A 34 6.38 -15.40 -14.89
CA ASP A 34 6.19 -14.44 -15.95
C ASP A 34 6.76 -13.08 -15.49
N GLY A 35 8.01 -12.81 -15.89
CA GLY A 35 8.70 -11.57 -15.52
C GLY A 35 8.04 -10.31 -16.05
N SER A 36 7.40 -10.39 -17.23
CA SER A 36 6.69 -9.26 -17.80
C SER A 36 5.47 -8.85 -16.96
N GLN A 37 4.70 -9.82 -16.48
CA GLN A 37 3.57 -9.55 -15.59
C GLN A 37 4.04 -8.97 -14.25
N LEU A 38 5.15 -9.49 -13.70
CA LEU A 38 5.71 -8.98 -12.44
C LEU A 38 6.17 -7.53 -12.59
N GLU A 39 6.78 -7.16 -13.71
CA GLU A 39 7.17 -5.77 -13.98
C GLU A 39 5.97 -4.84 -14.04
N GLN A 40 4.90 -5.26 -14.68
CA GLN A 40 3.66 -4.49 -14.75
C GLN A 40 3.06 -4.30 -13.34
N ILE A 41 3.04 -5.35 -12.54
CA ILE A 41 2.57 -5.28 -11.15
C ILE A 41 3.43 -4.31 -10.34
N ALA A 42 4.76 -4.37 -10.50
CA ALA A 42 5.66 -3.46 -9.80
C ALA A 42 5.35 -1.99 -10.12
N THR A 43 5.06 -1.69 -11.38
CA THR A 43 4.68 -0.33 -11.80
C THR A 43 3.37 0.11 -11.13
N GLU A 44 2.36 -0.74 -11.18
CA GLU A 44 1.05 -0.43 -10.59
C GLU A 44 1.14 -0.29 -9.07
N LYS A 45 1.91 -1.16 -8.41
CA LYS A 45 2.16 -1.06 -6.96
C LYS A 45 2.78 0.28 -6.59
N ALA A 46 3.81 0.70 -7.31
CA ALA A 46 4.49 1.97 -7.04
C ALA A 46 3.53 3.15 -7.14
N GLU A 47 2.68 3.17 -8.16
CA GLU A 47 1.68 4.21 -8.36
C GLU A 47 0.65 4.23 -7.23
N LEU A 48 0.17 3.06 -6.82
CA LEU A 48 -0.81 2.94 -5.72
C LEU A 48 -0.20 3.35 -4.38
N PHE A 49 1.04 2.95 -4.09
CA PHE A 49 1.72 3.38 -2.86
C PHE A 49 1.90 4.89 -2.82
N GLN A 50 2.27 5.52 -3.93
CA GLN A 50 2.37 6.98 -4.00
C GLN A 50 1.02 7.65 -3.74
N ALA A 51 -0.06 7.11 -4.30
CA ALA A 51 -1.41 7.63 -4.10
C ALA A 51 -1.85 7.47 -2.64
N VAL A 52 -1.52 6.34 -2.01
CA VAL A 52 -1.81 6.11 -0.58
C VAL A 52 -1.05 7.12 0.29
N GLU A 53 0.22 7.36 0.01
CA GLU A 53 1.02 8.35 0.76
C GLU A 53 0.48 9.77 0.59
N ALA A 54 0.08 10.14 -0.62
CA ALA A 54 -0.49 11.46 -0.89
C ALA A 54 -1.80 11.67 -0.13
N THR A 55 -2.66 10.65 -0.10
CA THR A 55 -3.93 10.69 0.64
C THR A 55 -3.68 10.79 2.14
N GLU A 56 -2.70 10.04 2.66
CA GLU A 56 -2.33 10.09 4.08
C GLU A 56 -1.80 11.47 4.49
N SER A 57 -0.98 12.09 3.64
CA SER A 57 -0.53 13.48 3.86
C SER A 57 -1.69 14.43 3.92
N GLY A 58 -2.67 14.28 3.02
CA GLY A 58 -3.89 15.08 3.02
C GLY A 58 -4.71 14.91 4.29
N ARG A 59 -4.84 13.66 4.75
CA ARG A 59 -5.55 13.35 5.98
C ARG A 59 -4.89 14.02 7.20
N LYS A 60 -3.57 13.94 7.29
CA LYS A 60 -2.82 14.58 8.38
C LYS A 60 -3.02 16.09 8.40
N LYS A 61 -3.03 16.72 7.22
CA LYS A 61 -3.29 18.16 7.10
C LYS A 61 -4.69 18.52 7.58
N VAL A 62 -5.70 17.73 7.22
CA VAL A 62 -7.07 17.96 7.68
C VAL A 62 -7.14 17.83 9.20
N GLN A 63 -6.51 16.82 9.77
CA GLN A 63 -6.44 16.62 11.22
C GLN A 63 -5.83 17.83 11.91
N GLU A 64 -4.71 18.35 11.40
CA GLU A 64 -4.04 19.53 11.93
C GLU A 64 -4.90 20.77 11.81
N GLN A 65 -5.50 21.01 10.65
CA GLN A 65 -6.36 22.17 10.40
C GLN A 65 -7.59 22.18 11.30
N LEU A 66 -8.10 21.02 11.68
CA LEU A 66 -9.22 20.90 12.59
C LEU A 66 -8.82 21.05 14.07
N GLY A 67 -7.53 21.20 14.36
CA GLY A 67 -7.02 21.47 15.69
C GLY A 67 -6.75 20.24 16.54
N TYR A 68 -6.74 19.04 15.94
CA TYR A 68 -6.40 17.80 16.66
C TYR A 68 -4.88 17.64 16.75
N PRO A 69 -4.40 17.07 17.88
CA PRO A 69 -2.98 16.77 17.99
C PRO A 69 -2.54 15.74 16.94
N ALA A 70 -1.28 15.82 16.55
CA ALA A 70 -0.68 14.83 15.65
C ALA A 70 -0.66 13.46 16.31
N GLY A 71 -0.71 12.41 15.49
CA GLY A 71 -0.60 11.05 15.95
C GLY A 71 -1.95 10.31 15.99
N ARG A 72 -1.89 9.10 16.51
CA ARG A 72 -3.00 8.14 16.46
C ARG A 72 -4.22 8.57 17.25
N ASP A 73 -4.02 9.10 18.45
CA ASP A 73 -5.12 9.51 19.32
C ASP A 73 -5.88 10.70 18.71
N GLY A 74 -5.15 11.66 18.16
CA GLY A 74 -5.75 12.79 17.46
C GLY A 74 -6.50 12.36 16.20
N ALA A 75 -5.95 11.41 15.44
CA ALA A 75 -6.61 10.86 14.25
C ALA A 75 -7.91 10.14 14.62
N ARG A 76 -7.89 9.35 15.68
CA ARG A 76 -9.08 8.64 16.18
C ARG A 76 -10.14 9.62 16.62
N GLN A 77 -9.76 10.64 17.39
CA GLN A 77 -10.70 11.64 17.88
C GLN A 77 -11.34 12.42 16.71
N ALA A 78 -10.54 12.78 15.71
CA ALA A 78 -11.05 13.42 14.51
C ALA A 78 -12.10 12.54 13.80
N ALA A 79 -11.85 11.23 13.72
CA ALA A 79 -12.78 10.28 13.10
C ALA A 79 -14.06 10.15 13.93
N VAL A 80 -13.97 10.11 15.26
CA VAL A 80 -15.14 10.08 16.15
C VAL A 80 -15.99 11.31 15.93
N ASP A 81 -15.38 12.49 15.95
CA ASP A 81 -16.09 13.77 15.82
C ASP A 81 -16.71 13.96 14.43
N ALA A 82 -16.09 13.38 13.41
CA ALA A 82 -16.63 13.43 12.05
C ALA A 82 -17.65 12.32 11.76
N GLY A 83 -17.92 11.43 12.74
CA GLY A 83 -18.87 10.34 12.56
C GLY A 83 -18.38 9.22 11.66
N CYS A 84 -17.07 9.05 11.51
CA CYS A 84 -16.48 8.04 10.62
C CYS A 84 -15.46 7.14 11.31
N LEU A 85 -15.68 6.85 12.61
CA LEU A 85 -14.76 5.97 13.35
C LEU A 85 -14.69 4.57 12.76
N GLU A 86 -15.81 3.98 12.34
CA GLU A 86 -15.84 2.65 11.75
C GLU A 86 -14.99 2.61 10.46
N GLU A 87 -15.13 3.62 9.64
CA GLU A 87 -14.35 3.76 8.39
C GLU A 87 -12.87 3.92 8.68
N TRP A 88 -12.52 4.67 9.73
CA TRP A 88 -11.14 4.81 10.18
C TRP A 88 -10.56 3.46 10.62
N GLN A 89 -11.31 2.71 11.43
CA GLN A 89 -10.88 1.39 11.90
C GLN A 89 -10.76 0.40 10.74
N SER A 90 -11.72 0.39 9.82
CA SER A 90 -11.66 -0.45 8.62
C SER A 90 -10.45 -0.13 7.76
N MET A 91 -10.13 1.16 7.63
CA MET A 91 -8.95 1.59 6.88
C MET A 91 -7.65 1.08 7.54
N LEU A 92 -7.55 1.16 8.86
CA LEU A 92 -6.41 0.63 9.60
C LEU A 92 -6.26 -0.88 9.41
N ASP A 93 -7.38 -1.63 9.42
CA ASP A 93 -7.37 -3.07 9.17
C ASP A 93 -6.86 -3.39 7.76
N ARG A 94 -7.24 -2.59 6.77
CA ARG A 94 -6.74 -2.75 5.40
C ARG A 94 -5.26 -2.43 5.28
N VAL A 95 -4.79 -1.41 5.97
CA VAL A 95 -3.35 -1.10 6.02
C VAL A 95 -2.57 -2.28 6.59
N ALA A 96 -3.05 -2.86 7.68
CA ALA A 96 -2.41 -4.03 8.29
C ALA A 96 -2.40 -5.23 7.33
N GLU A 97 -3.49 -5.45 6.60
CA GLU A 97 -3.57 -6.51 5.59
C GLU A 97 -2.59 -6.25 4.44
N THR A 98 -2.50 -5.01 3.96
CA THR A 98 -1.54 -4.63 2.92
C THR A 98 -0.11 -4.94 3.36
N ALA A 99 0.24 -4.57 4.58
CA ALA A 99 1.58 -4.82 5.13
C ALA A 99 1.87 -6.32 5.21
N ARG A 100 0.90 -7.10 5.67
CA ARG A 100 1.01 -8.57 5.75
C ARG A 100 1.22 -9.19 4.37
N LEU A 101 0.42 -8.79 3.39
CA LEU A 101 0.52 -9.32 2.02
C LEU A 101 1.84 -8.94 1.37
N ASN A 102 2.28 -7.71 1.55
CA ASN A 102 3.53 -7.24 0.99
C ASN A 102 4.74 -7.98 1.60
N ASP A 103 4.73 -8.19 2.92
CA ASP A 103 5.76 -8.96 3.61
C ASP A 103 5.80 -10.41 3.12
N ARG A 104 4.64 -11.05 3.00
CA ARG A 104 4.52 -12.41 2.45
C ARG A 104 5.14 -12.52 1.06
N ASN A 105 4.79 -11.58 0.18
CA ASN A 105 5.30 -11.59 -1.19
C ASN A 105 6.81 -11.32 -1.23
N GLY A 106 7.31 -10.46 -0.35
CA GLY A 106 8.75 -10.23 -0.20
C GLY A 106 9.50 -11.49 0.17
N ARG A 107 8.94 -12.31 1.05
CA ARG A 107 9.54 -13.61 1.42
C ARG A 107 9.52 -14.60 0.27
N LEU A 108 8.42 -14.64 -0.51
CA LEU A 108 8.33 -15.48 -1.70
C LEU A 108 9.38 -15.08 -2.75
N ILE A 109 9.56 -13.79 -2.96
CA ILE A 109 10.59 -13.27 -3.87
C ILE A 109 11.96 -13.73 -3.43
N SER A 110 12.29 -13.60 -2.14
CA SER A 110 13.58 -14.03 -1.59
C SER A 110 13.84 -15.53 -1.78
N LEU A 111 12.81 -16.36 -1.59
CA LEU A 111 12.91 -17.79 -1.79
C LEU A 111 13.21 -18.17 -3.25
N ARG A 112 12.69 -17.40 -4.19
CA ARG A 112 12.88 -17.68 -5.61
C ARG A 112 14.12 -17.04 -6.22
N MET A 113 14.71 -16.09 -5.51
CA MET A 113 15.81 -15.26 -5.99
C MET A 113 17.01 -16.05 -6.50
N THR A 114 17.35 -17.16 -5.85
CA THR A 114 18.54 -17.97 -6.18
C THR A 114 18.33 -18.91 -7.36
N HIS A 115 17.11 -19.06 -7.86
CA HIS A 115 16.78 -20.09 -8.84
C HIS A 115 16.26 -19.56 -10.17
N ASN A 116 16.10 -18.23 -10.32
CA ASN A 116 15.44 -17.68 -11.51
C ASN A 116 15.94 -16.25 -11.84
N GLN A 117 16.55 -16.12 -13.03
CA GLN A 117 17.09 -14.83 -13.50
C GLN A 117 16.01 -13.78 -13.65
N GLN A 118 14.79 -14.16 -14.06
CA GLN A 118 13.67 -13.20 -14.17
C GLN A 118 13.30 -12.62 -12.81
N MET A 119 13.43 -13.39 -11.74
CA MET A 119 13.19 -12.90 -10.38
C MET A 119 14.25 -11.89 -9.97
N LEU A 120 15.50 -12.09 -10.33
CA LEU A 120 16.56 -11.11 -10.08
C LEU A 120 16.26 -9.78 -10.78
N ASP A 121 15.85 -9.85 -12.03
CA ASP A 121 15.49 -8.67 -12.82
C ASP A 121 14.30 -7.94 -12.19
N TYR A 122 13.30 -8.69 -11.74
CA TYR A 122 12.13 -8.14 -11.06
C TYR A 122 12.52 -7.44 -9.75
N ILE A 123 13.39 -8.05 -8.95
CA ILE A 123 13.86 -7.48 -7.68
C ILE A 123 14.57 -6.14 -7.94
N HIS A 124 15.46 -6.09 -8.93
CA HIS A 124 16.13 -4.85 -9.30
C HIS A 124 15.14 -3.77 -9.70
N HIS A 125 14.13 -4.13 -10.47
CA HIS A 125 13.08 -3.22 -10.92
C HIS A 125 12.26 -2.66 -9.75
N ILE A 126 11.85 -3.51 -8.81
CA ILE A 126 11.14 -3.08 -7.60
C ILE A 126 12.01 -2.14 -6.78
N THR A 127 13.26 -2.51 -6.54
CA THR A 127 14.20 -1.73 -5.73
C THR A 127 14.34 -0.31 -6.30
N GLU A 128 14.52 -0.17 -7.59
CA GLU A 128 14.60 1.13 -8.24
C GLU A 128 13.33 1.96 -8.02
N LYS A 129 12.17 1.37 -8.26
CA LYS A 129 10.89 2.10 -8.15
C LYS A 129 10.57 2.52 -6.73
N PHE A 130 10.78 1.65 -5.75
CA PHE A 130 10.46 1.96 -4.36
C PHE A 130 11.48 2.92 -3.73
N VAL A 131 12.73 2.87 -4.12
CA VAL A 131 13.72 3.84 -3.68
C VAL A 131 13.33 5.23 -4.16
N TYR A 132 12.94 5.38 -5.42
CA TYR A 132 12.47 6.66 -5.95
C TYR A 132 11.20 7.14 -5.27
N ALA A 133 10.26 6.25 -4.98
CA ALA A 133 9.04 6.60 -4.28
C ALA A 133 9.31 7.07 -2.85
N ALA A 134 10.27 6.46 -2.15
CA ALA A 134 10.65 6.82 -0.79
C ALA A 134 11.36 8.18 -0.73
N ASP A 135 12.15 8.51 -1.75
CA ASP A 135 12.90 9.76 -1.84
C ASP A 135 12.05 10.92 -2.37
N GLY A 136 10.97 10.61 -3.02
CA GLY A 136 10.05 11.60 -3.56
C GLY A 136 9.02 12.04 -2.54
#